data_b01b32cbec0ee0ef74dbd07734ab1b8d
#
_entry.id   b01b32cbec0ee0ef74dbd07734ab1b8d
#
_cell.length_a   1.000
_cell.length_b   1.000
_cell.length_c   1.000
_cell.angle_alpha   90.00
_cell.angle_beta   90.00
_cell.angle_gamma   90.00
#
_symmetry.space_group_name_H-M   'P 1'
#
loop_
_entity.id
_entity.type
_entity.pdbx_description
1 polymer ?
#
loop_
_entity_poly.entity_id
_entity_poly.type
_entity_poly.pdbx_seq_one_letter_code
_entity_poly.pdbx_strand_id
1 'polypeptide(L)'
;YQLRNVSNAVKIWDVTNPIEPKIMNTVLDGSTLRFNVYGAQDNEFIAFDGASYNKVAFVGGVENQNLHAKKDIDYLIVTNPLFQPHAERLKEIHSRIDDLVIDIVQPQYIYNEFSCGAQDISAIRNFIKMLYNNSSEEHRLKYVLLLGDASYNYKDPAVCLVPTWESKNGCIITSSVVTDDFFVCLDDDEGVMDNKSSIIDIPIGRMPVSTVEQ
;
A
#
# COMPACT_ATOMS: atom_id res chain seq x y z
N TYR A 1 -14.54 31.18 12.30
CA TYR A 1 -13.88 31.28 10.97
C TYR A 1 -14.82 31.96 9.98
N GLN A 2 -14.24 32.59 8.94
CA GLN A 2 -15.00 33.20 7.87
C GLN A 2 -14.28 33.14 6.54
N LEU A 3 -15.03 32.82 5.48
CA LEU A 3 -14.60 32.93 4.08
C LEU A 3 -15.37 34.09 3.43
N ARG A 4 -14.67 34.95 2.69
CA ARG A 4 -15.25 36.09 1.98
C ARG A 4 -15.29 35.86 0.48
N ASN A 5 -16.18 36.56 -0.21
CA ASN A 5 -16.37 36.49 -1.67
C ASN A 5 -16.76 35.08 -2.15
N VAL A 6 -17.64 34.43 -1.40
CA VAL A 6 -18.13 33.07 -1.73
C VAL A 6 -19.63 33.11 -2.05
N SER A 7 -20.08 32.12 -2.81
CA SER A 7 -21.48 31.86 -3.08
C SER A 7 -22.10 30.92 -2.03
N ASN A 8 -23.42 30.78 -2.04
CA ASN A 8 -24.16 29.84 -1.20
C ASN A 8 -23.89 28.34 -1.59
N ALA A 9 -23.23 28.10 -2.70
CA ALA A 9 -22.85 26.76 -3.14
C ALA A 9 -21.63 26.20 -2.38
N VAL A 10 -20.85 27.06 -1.71
CA VAL A 10 -19.64 26.64 -1.01
C VAL A 10 -19.97 25.82 0.22
N LYS A 11 -19.36 24.64 0.32
CA LYS A 11 -19.39 23.73 1.47
C LYS A 11 -18.06 23.74 2.17
N ILE A 12 -18.09 23.60 3.50
CA ILE A 12 -16.88 23.46 4.33
C ILE A 12 -16.90 22.07 4.96
N TRP A 13 -15.82 21.36 4.81
CA TRP A 13 -15.59 20.11 5.53
C TRP A 13 -14.40 20.26 6.47
N ASP A 14 -14.57 19.79 7.69
CA ASP A 14 -13.48 19.53 8.62
C ASP A 14 -12.83 18.18 8.21
N VAL A 15 -11.57 18.24 7.84
CA VAL A 15 -10.76 17.09 7.40
C VAL A 15 -9.57 16.85 8.33
N THR A 16 -9.63 17.40 9.55
CA THR A 16 -8.63 17.15 10.61
C THR A 16 -8.40 15.65 10.82
N ASN A 17 -9.49 14.86 10.77
CA ASN A 17 -9.41 13.43 10.60
C ASN A 17 -9.84 13.06 9.17
N PRO A 18 -8.92 12.74 8.25
CA PRO A 18 -9.25 12.47 6.85
C PRO A 18 -10.08 11.21 6.64
N ILE A 19 -10.12 10.30 7.62
CA ILE A 19 -10.91 9.07 7.57
C ILE A 19 -12.37 9.35 7.95
N GLU A 20 -12.61 10.38 8.76
CA GLU A 20 -13.94 10.78 9.23
C GLU A 20 -14.22 12.27 8.98
N PRO A 21 -14.29 12.71 7.71
CA PRO A 21 -14.55 14.11 7.41
C PRO A 21 -15.95 14.51 7.86
N LYS A 22 -16.09 15.74 8.39
CA LYS A 22 -17.36 16.27 8.91
C LYS A 22 -17.79 17.52 8.15
N ILE A 23 -19.06 17.56 7.75
CA ILE A 23 -19.64 18.76 7.15
C ILE A 23 -19.85 19.81 8.24
N MET A 24 -19.34 21.02 8.01
CA MET A 24 -19.50 22.13 8.93
C MET A 24 -20.85 22.86 8.72
N ASN A 25 -21.51 23.20 9.83
CA ASN A 25 -22.67 24.09 9.79
C ASN A 25 -22.19 25.50 9.49
N THR A 26 -22.68 26.05 8.41
CA THR A 26 -22.28 27.37 7.91
C THR A 26 -23.45 28.34 7.83
N VAL A 27 -23.16 29.62 8.03
CA VAL A 27 -24.15 30.73 7.86
C VAL A 27 -23.57 31.68 6.82
N LEU A 28 -24.32 31.92 5.75
CA LEU A 28 -23.97 32.89 4.71
C LEU A 28 -24.63 34.26 5.06
N ASP A 29 -23.79 35.28 5.17
CA ASP A 29 -24.16 36.68 5.38
C ASP A 29 -23.60 37.49 4.20
N GLY A 30 -24.47 37.84 3.25
CA GLY A 30 -24.07 38.42 1.97
C GLY A 30 -23.17 37.48 1.18
N SER A 31 -21.90 37.84 0.98
CA SER A 31 -20.88 37.03 0.34
C SER A 31 -19.83 36.45 1.34
N THR A 32 -20.19 36.50 2.64
CA THR A 32 -19.29 35.99 3.70
C THR A 32 -19.91 34.75 4.34
N LEU A 33 -19.24 33.60 4.19
CA LEU A 33 -19.61 32.37 4.87
C LEU A 33 -18.89 32.31 6.22
N ARG A 34 -19.67 32.04 7.27
CA ARG A 34 -19.16 31.91 8.65
C ARG A 34 -19.43 30.51 9.19
N PHE A 35 -18.50 30.01 9.99
CA PHE A 35 -18.64 28.76 10.73
C PHE A 35 -17.85 28.80 12.03
N ASN A 36 -18.31 28.04 13.02
CA ASN A 36 -17.67 27.93 14.32
C ASN A 36 -17.08 26.57 14.53
N VAL A 37 -15.94 26.53 15.21
CA VAL A 37 -15.26 25.32 15.64
C VAL A 37 -15.11 25.36 17.16
N TYR A 38 -15.40 24.26 17.81
CA TYR A 38 -15.21 24.11 19.25
C TYR A 38 -13.87 23.41 19.52
N GLY A 39 -13.06 23.99 20.38
CA GLY A 39 -11.78 23.42 20.82
C GLY A 39 -10.59 24.29 20.46
N ALA A 40 -9.46 23.99 21.10
CA ALA A 40 -8.16 24.66 20.92
C ALA A 40 -7.18 23.79 20.09
N GLN A 41 -7.70 22.98 19.18
CA GLN A 41 -6.88 22.12 18.32
C GLN A 41 -6.62 22.81 16.99
N ASP A 42 -5.50 22.49 16.37
CA ASP A 42 -5.24 22.82 14.99
C ASP A 42 -6.19 22.01 14.11
N ASN A 43 -7.14 22.69 13.47
CA ASN A 43 -8.11 22.06 12.59
C ASN A 43 -7.77 22.32 11.14
N GLU A 44 -8.00 21.35 10.29
CA GLU A 44 -7.81 21.42 8.85
C GLU A 44 -9.17 21.42 8.15
N PHE A 45 -9.37 22.37 7.22
CA PHE A 45 -10.63 22.52 6.50
C PHE A 45 -10.41 22.58 5.01
N ILE A 46 -11.34 21.98 4.25
CA ILE A 46 -11.47 22.20 2.82
C ILE A 46 -12.77 22.92 2.50
N ALA A 47 -12.68 23.88 1.58
CA ALA A 47 -13.81 24.61 1.03
C ALA A 47 -13.96 24.32 -0.45
N PHE A 48 -15.14 23.95 -0.92
CA PHE A 48 -15.41 23.66 -2.33
C PHE A 48 -16.86 24.02 -2.68
N ASP A 49 -17.10 24.41 -3.91
CA ASP A 49 -18.42 24.86 -4.39
C ASP A 49 -19.23 23.77 -5.10
N GLY A 50 -18.61 22.59 -5.33
CA GLY A 50 -19.24 21.50 -6.04
C GLY A 50 -19.35 21.71 -7.56
N ALA A 51 -18.79 22.78 -8.10
CA ALA A 51 -18.84 23.08 -9.53
C ALA A 51 -17.85 22.24 -10.35
N SER A 52 -16.79 21.76 -9.73
CA SER A 52 -15.72 21.03 -10.39
C SER A 52 -15.27 19.81 -9.58
N TYR A 53 -16.07 18.75 -9.56
CA TYR A 53 -15.59 17.46 -9.09
C TYR A 53 -14.74 16.78 -10.14
N ASN A 54 -13.65 16.17 -9.71
CA ASN A 54 -12.91 15.25 -10.58
C ASN A 54 -13.84 14.11 -10.99
N LYS A 55 -13.89 13.85 -12.28
CA LYS A 55 -14.67 12.73 -12.82
C LYS A 55 -13.77 11.50 -12.84
N VAL A 56 -14.29 10.38 -12.35
CA VAL A 56 -13.62 9.09 -12.52
C VAL A 56 -13.77 8.64 -13.97
N ALA A 57 -12.67 8.14 -14.54
CA ALA A 57 -12.70 7.49 -15.84
C ALA A 57 -12.80 5.98 -15.63
N PHE A 58 -13.68 5.32 -16.39
CA PHE A 58 -13.69 3.86 -16.42
C PHE A 58 -12.46 3.37 -17.20
N VAL A 59 -11.63 2.56 -16.56
CA VAL A 59 -10.39 2.02 -17.14
C VAL A 59 -10.62 0.63 -17.75
N GLY A 60 -11.41 -0.22 -17.07
CA GLY A 60 -11.68 -1.58 -17.52
C GLY A 60 -12.27 -2.45 -16.41
N GLY A 61 -12.59 -3.69 -16.73
CA GLY A 61 -12.94 -4.71 -15.76
C GLY A 61 -11.69 -5.33 -15.13
N VAL A 62 -11.81 -5.75 -13.88
CA VAL A 62 -10.80 -6.57 -13.19
C VAL A 62 -11.26 -8.02 -13.26
N GLU A 63 -10.35 -8.94 -13.62
CA GLU A 63 -10.66 -10.36 -13.63
C GLU A 63 -10.95 -10.85 -12.20
N ASN A 64 -11.82 -11.86 -12.11
CA ASN A 64 -12.13 -12.47 -10.82
C ASN A 64 -10.88 -13.15 -10.25
N GLN A 65 -10.57 -12.83 -9.01
CA GLN A 65 -9.46 -13.38 -8.25
C GLN A 65 -9.92 -13.71 -6.83
N ASN A 66 -9.15 -14.52 -6.11
CA ASN A 66 -9.42 -14.83 -4.70
C ASN A 66 -8.11 -15.15 -3.98
N LEU A 67 -7.37 -14.13 -3.61
CA LEU A 67 -6.13 -14.29 -2.85
C LEU A 67 -6.43 -14.66 -1.38
N HIS A 68 -7.59 -14.27 -0.85
CA HIS A 68 -8.00 -14.62 0.51
C HIS A 68 -8.22 -16.13 0.72
N ALA A 69 -8.43 -16.89 -0.36
CA ALA A 69 -8.52 -18.35 -0.28
C ALA A 69 -7.17 -19.07 -0.32
N LYS A 70 -6.07 -18.36 -0.58
CA LYS A 70 -4.73 -18.95 -0.63
C LYS A 70 -4.22 -19.30 0.76
N LYS A 71 -3.59 -20.44 0.86
CA LYS A 71 -2.95 -20.97 2.08
C LYS A 71 -1.99 -22.09 1.71
N ASP A 72 -1.25 -22.58 2.68
CA ASP A 72 -0.35 -23.72 2.53
C ASP A 72 0.69 -23.51 1.43
N ILE A 73 1.36 -22.35 1.49
CA ILE A 73 2.41 -21.92 0.58
C ILE A 73 3.69 -21.77 1.40
N ASP A 74 4.75 -22.52 1.00
CA ASP A 74 6.05 -22.45 1.67
C ASP A 74 6.88 -21.25 1.23
N TYR A 75 6.76 -20.85 -0.04
CA TYR A 75 7.55 -19.80 -0.65
C TYR A 75 6.69 -18.91 -1.55
N LEU A 76 6.63 -17.63 -1.21
CA LEU A 76 5.91 -16.62 -1.97
C LEU A 76 6.89 -15.82 -2.82
N ILE A 77 6.62 -15.71 -4.12
CA ILE A 77 7.31 -14.81 -5.05
C ILE A 77 6.36 -13.67 -5.42
N VAL A 78 6.66 -12.45 -5.00
CA VAL A 78 5.95 -11.24 -5.45
C VAL A 78 6.74 -10.65 -6.60
N THR A 79 6.14 -10.58 -7.79
CA THR A 79 6.85 -10.19 -9.01
C THR A 79 6.06 -9.25 -9.91
N ASN A 80 6.79 -8.39 -10.64
CA ASN A 80 6.21 -7.61 -11.74
C ASN A 80 5.87 -8.54 -12.92
N PRO A 81 4.80 -8.28 -13.70
CA PRO A 81 4.47 -9.06 -14.90
C PRO A 81 5.65 -9.29 -15.87
N LEU A 82 6.56 -8.31 -15.95
CA LEU A 82 7.77 -8.40 -16.79
C LEU A 82 8.62 -9.63 -16.48
N PHE A 83 8.69 -10.05 -15.21
CA PHE A 83 9.54 -11.16 -14.76
C PHE A 83 8.76 -12.45 -14.51
N GLN A 84 7.48 -12.51 -14.85
CA GLN A 84 6.66 -13.70 -14.65
C GLN A 84 7.31 -14.99 -15.20
N PRO A 85 7.89 -15.01 -16.42
CA PRO A 85 8.54 -16.22 -16.94
C PRO A 85 9.75 -16.67 -16.11
N HIS A 86 10.47 -15.71 -15.50
CA HIS A 86 11.62 -15.99 -14.65
C HIS A 86 11.20 -16.50 -13.27
N ALA A 87 10.13 -15.93 -12.71
CA ALA A 87 9.51 -16.41 -11.49
C ALA A 87 9.02 -17.87 -11.63
N GLU A 88 8.41 -18.21 -12.77
CA GLU A 88 7.98 -19.60 -13.07
C GLU A 88 9.18 -20.55 -13.13
N ARG A 89 10.31 -20.15 -13.70
CA ARG A 89 11.52 -20.97 -13.70
C ARG A 89 12.06 -21.20 -12.28
N LEU A 90 12.06 -20.17 -11.44
CA LEU A 90 12.44 -20.31 -10.02
C LEU A 90 11.50 -21.28 -9.31
N LYS A 91 10.20 -21.14 -9.53
CA LYS A 91 9.18 -22.04 -9.00
C LYS A 91 9.45 -23.49 -9.39
N GLU A 92 9.69 -23.77 -10.68
CA GLU A 92 10.00 -25.13 -11.17
C GLU A 92 11.25 -25.71 -10.49
N ILE A 93 12.31 -24.91 -10.33
CA ILE A 93 13.56 -25.34 -9.72
C ILE A 93 13.35 -25.71 -8.25
N HIS A 94 12.78 -24.80 -7.46
CA HIS A 94 12.63 -24.98 -6.02
C HIS A 94 11.55 -26.00 -5.66
N SER A 95 10.47 -26.12 -6.45
CA SER A 95 9.49 -27.18 -6.25
C SER A 95 10.08 -28.57 -6.52
N ARG A 96 11.02 -28.69 -7.46
CA ARG A 96 11.64 -29.97 -7.80
C ARG A 96 12.81 -30.35 -6.88
N ILE A 97 13.62 -29.36 -6.45
CA ILE A 97 14.86 -29.62 -5.71
C ILE A 97 14.60 -29.59 -4.20
N ASP A 98 13.78 -28.64 -3.75
CA ASP A 98 13.57 -28.34 -2.34
C ASP A 98 12.21 -28.81 -1.83
N ASP A 99 11.38 -29.38 -2.71
CA ASP A 99 10.01 -29.87 -2.41
C ASP A 99 9.10 -28.80 -1.80
N LEU A 100 9.26 -27.54 -2.23
CA LEU A 100 8.50 -26.41 -1.72
C LEU A 100 7.21 -26.18 -2.52
N VAL A 101 6.14 -25.85 -1.81
CA VAL A 101 4.91 -25.33 -2.40
C VAL A 101 5.10 -23.83 -2.65
N ILE A 102 5.17 -23.44 -3.94
CA ILE A 102 5.48 -22.06 -4.33
C ILE A 102 4.32 -21.39 -5.04
N ASP A 103 4.03 -20.16 -4.64
CA ASP A 103 3.08 -19.32 -5.35
C ASP A 103 3.74 -18.05 -5.88
N ILE A 104 3.23 -17.55 -7.00
CA ILE A 104 3.70 -16.32 -7.67
C ILE A 104 2.52 -15.37 -7.74
N VAL A 105 2.69 -14.16 -7.23
CA VAL A 105 1.64 -13.15 -7.22
C VAL A 105 2.18 -11.80 -7.67
N GLN A 106 1.41 -11.11 -8.50
CA GLN A 106 1.74 -9.75 -8.92
C GLN A 106 1.18 -8.74 -7.91
N PRO A 107 1.89 -7.63 -7.62
CA PRO A 107 1.45 -6.60 -6.69
C PRO A 107 0.03 -6.09 -6.97
N GLN A 108 -0.35 -5.92 -8.24
CA GLN A 108 -1.68 -5.43 -8.60
C GLN A 108 -2.81 -6.34 -8.10
N TYR A 109 -2.63 -7.67 -8.14
CA TYR A 109 -3.64 -8.59 -7.61
C TYR A 109 -3.76 -8.47 -6.09
N ILE A 110 -2.65 -8.22 -5.39
CA ILE A 110 -2.66 -7.96 -3.96
C ILE A 110 -3.39 -6.64 -3.67
N TYR A 111 -3.10 -5.58 -4.42
CA TYR A 111 -3.78 -4.29 -4.23
C TYR A 111 -5.29 -4.38 -4.44
N ASN A 112 -5.74 -5.15 -5.41
CA ASN A 112 -7.17 -5.30 -5.70
C ASN A 112 -7.95 -5.83 -4.49
N GLU A 113 -7.38 -6.76 -3.71
CA GLU A 113 -8.06 -7.38 -2.57
C GLU A 113 -7.72 -6.75 -1.22
N PHE A 114 -6.51 -6.21 -1.05
CA PHE A 114 -6.02 -5.74 0.26
C PHE A 114 -5.94 -4.21 0.40
N SER A 115 -6.13 -3.44 -0.70
CA SER A 115 -6.11 -1.98 -0.68
C SER A 115 -7.04 -1.34 -1.72
N CYS A 116 -8.14 -2.00 -2.06
CA CYS A 116 -9.16 -1.48 -2.99
C CYS A 116 -8.59 -1.05 -4.35
N GLY A 117 -7.54 -1.73 -4.83
CA GLY A 117 -6.86 -1.46 -6.09
C GLY A 117 -5.79 -0.36 -6.04
N ALA A 118 -5.65 0.34 -4.92
CA ALA A 118 -4.62 1.35 -4.76
C ALA A 118 -3.26 0.72 -4.42
N GLN A 119 -2.19 1.22 -5.00
CA GLN A 119 -0.83 0.81 -4.62
C GLN A 119 -0.58 1.17 -3.15
N ASP A 120 -0.38 0.15 -2.32
CA ASP A 120 -0.12 0.26 -0.90
C ASP A 120 0.82 -0.85 -0.44
N ILE A 121 1.94 -0.49 0.15
CA ILE A 121 2.90 -1.46 0.69
C ILE A 121 2.30 -2.28 1.83
N SER A 122 1.37 -1.69 2.60
CA SER A 122 0.67 -2.40 3.68
C SER A 122 -0.20 -3.55 3.15
N ALA A 123 -0.70 -3.45 1.91
CA ALA A 123 -1.45 -4.52 1.27
C ALA A 123 -0.57 -5.77 1.08
N ILE A 124 0.68 -5.59 0.64
CA ILE A 124 1.65 -6.69 0.47
C ILE A 124 1.95 -7.34 1.84
N ARG A 125 2.22 -6.52 2.87
CA ARG A 125 2.44 -7.02 4.23
C ARG A 125 1.23 -7.80 4.75
N ASN A 126 0.02 -7.27 4.59
CA ASN A 126 -1.21 -7.90 5.05
C ASN A 126 -1.50 -9.22 4.32
N PHE A 127 -1.19 -9.30 3.04
CA PHE A 127 -1.29 -10.55 2.28
C PHE A 127 -0.30 -11.61 2.80
N ILE A 128 0.97 -11.23 3.03
CA ILE A 128 1.99 -12.11 3.61
C ILE A 128 1.56 -12.58 5.00
N LYS A 129 1.10 -11.67 5.87
CA LYS A 129 0.58 -11.98 7.20
C LYS A 129 -0.61 -12.97 7.15
N MET A 130 -1.53 -12.75 6.23
CA MET A 130 -2.66 -13.66 6.02
C MET A 130 -2.19 -15.06 5.63
N LEU A 131 -1.25 -15.19 4.69
CA LEU A 131 -0.70 -16.48 4.30
C LEU A 131 -0.02 -17.18 5.49
N TYR A 132 0.81 -16.43 6.23
CA TYR A 132 1.51 -16.97 7.40
C TYR A 132 0.56 -17.52 8.46
N ASN A 133 -0.52 -16.78 8.76
CA ASN A 133 -1.46 -17.12 9.81
C ASN A 133 -2.47 -18.20 9.42
N ASN A 134 -2.84 -18.29 8.14
CA ASN A 134 -3.90 -19.20 7.68
C ASN A 134 -3.38 -20.56 7.16
N SER A 135 -2.06 -20.72 7.06
CA SER A 135 -1.44 -21.96 6.60
C SER A 135 -1.28 -22.97 7.74
N SER A 136 -1.23 -24.26 7.39
CA SER A 136 -0.88 -25.34 8.32
C SER A 136 0.55 -25.17 8.83
N GLU A 137 0.90 -25.87 9.92
CA GLU A 137 2.28 -25.85 10.43
C GLU A 137 3.29 -26.43 9.43
N GLU A 138 2.87 -27.44 8.66
CA GLU A 138 3.74 -28.11 7.66
C GLU A 138 4.07 -27.18 6.49
N HIS A 139 3.09 -26.41 6.01
CA HIS A 139 3.18 -25.50 4.88
C HIS A 139 3.03 -24.04 5.29
N ARG A 140 3.47 -23.67 6.49
CA ARG A 140 3.55 -22.26 6.89
C ARG A 140 4.57 -21.55 6.03
N LEU A 141 4.26 -20.33 5.61
CA LEU A 141 5.13 -19.52 4.76
C LEU A 141 6.54 -19.41 5.39
N LYS A 142 7.55 -19.85 4.64
CA LYS A 142 8.95 -19.95 5.08
C LYS A 142 9.85 -18.90 4.42
N TYR A 143 9.51 -18.48 3.20
CA TYR A 143 10.34 -17.57 2.41
C TYR A 143 9.50 -16.61 1.61
N VAL A 144 10.00 -15.38 1.45
CA VAL A 144 9.43 -14.36 0.54
C VAL A 144 10.51 -13.84 -0.38
N LEU A 145 10.24 -13.79 -1.67
CA LEU A 145 11.07 -13.15 -2.68
C LEU A 145 10.32 -11.98 -3.31
N LEU A 146 10.94 -10.82 -3.35
CA LEU A 146 10.51 -9.68 -4.15
C LEU A 146 11.35 -9.67 -5.44
N LEU A 147 10.74 -10.01 -6.56
CA LEU A 147 11.43 -10.07 -7.86
C LEU A 147 11.06 -8.84 -8.69
N GLY A 148 11.95 -7.87 -8.68
CA GLY A 148 11.82 -6.57 -9.32
C GLY A 148 12.41 -5.45 -8.47
N ASP A 149 12.93 -4.42 -9.14
CA ASP A 149 13.51 -3.27 -8.51
C ASP A 149 12.44 -2.37 -7.87
N ALA A 150 12.83 -1.66 -6.82
CA ALA A 150 12.04 -0.60 -6.19
C ALA A 150 12.60 0.76 -6.60
N SER A 151 11.80 1.81 -6.43
CA SER A 151 12.25 3.17 -6.72
C SER A 151 11.69 4.14 -5.69
N TYR A 152 12.49 5.15 -5.35
CA TYR A 152 12.03 6.32 -4.62
C TYR A 152 10.80 6.98 -5.29
N ASN A 153 10.75 6.97 -6.63
CA ASN A 153 9.57 7.37 -7.37
C ASN A 153 8.55 6.22 -7.45
N TYR A 154 8.02 5.82 -6.30
CA TYR A 154 7.13 4.66 -6.18
C TYR A 154 5.83 4.78 -6.99
N LYS A 155 5.43 6.00 -7.39
CA LYS A 155 4.21 6.24 -8.19
C LYS A 155 4.40 5.97 -9.69
N ASP A 156 5.63 5.83 -10.15
CA ASP A 156 5.93 5.54 -11.55
C ASP A 156 6.13 4.01 -11.73
N PRO A 157 5.16 3.31 -12.34
CA PRO A 157 5.24 1.87 -12.51
C PRO A 157 6.33 1.43 -13.51
N ALA A 158 6.92 2.36 -14.25
CA ALA A 158 8.02 2.05 -15.17
C ALA A 158 9.35 1.86 -14.43
N VAL A 159 9.48 2.42 -13.23
CA VAL A 159 10.72 2.36 -12.44
C VAL A 159 10.55 1.69 -11.08
N CYS A 160 9.34 1.68 -10.53
CA CYS A 160 9.01 0.97 -9.30
C CYS A 160 8.22 -0.31 -9.65
N LEU A 161 8.92 -1.39 -9.84
CA LEU A 161 8.34 -2.67 -10.29
C LEU A 161 7.72 -3.47 -9.14
N VAL A 162 8.41 -3.49 -7.99
CA VAL A 162 7.91 -4.03 -6.72
C VAL A 162 8.31 -3.06 -5.61
N PRO A 163 7.36 -2.37 -4.95
CA PRO A 163 7.69 -1.31 -4.00
C PRO A 163 8.44 -1.86 -2.77
N THR A 164 9.04 -0.94 -2.04
CA THR A 164 9.72 -1.16 -0.76
C THR A 164 9.19 -0.17 0.27
N TRP A 165 9.46 -0.41 1.55
CA TRP A 165 9.20 0.56 2.60
C TRP A 165 10.29 1.63 2.62
N GLU A 166 9.88 2.88 2.76
CA GLU A 166 10.76 4.04 2.89
C GLU A 166 10.42 4.83 4.16
N SER A 167 11.44 5.33 4.84
CA SER A 167 11.25 6.14 6.04
C SER A 167 10.62 7.50 5.71
N LYS A 168 9.90 8.09 6.68
CA LYS A 168 9.30 9.44 6.55
C LYS A 168 10.29 10.54 6.19
N ASN A 169 11.57 10.34 6.50
CA ASN A 169 12.65 11.27 6.22
C ASN A 169 13.35 11.00 4.87
N GLY A 170 12.66 10.39 3.91
CA GLY A 170 13.20 9.98 2.61
C GLY A 170 13.93 11.07 1.83
N CYS A 171 13.62 12.36 2.08
CA CYS A 171 14.32 13.49 1.47
C CYS A 171 15.66 13.85 2.14
N ILE A 172 16.01 13.22 3.26
CA ILE A 172 17.24 13.52 4.01
C ILE A 172 18.21 12.34 3.82
N ILE A 173 19.18 12.50 2.93
CA ILE A 173 20.13 11.45 2.52
C ILE A 173 20.84 10.76 3.73
N THR A 174 21.09 11.50 4.80
CA THR A 174 21.80 10.98 5.98
C THR A 174 20.91 10.22 6.98
N SER A 175 19.58 10.28 6.83
CA SER A 175 18.62 9.67 7.75
C SER A 175 17.52 8.89 7.04
N SER A 176 17.52 8.85 5.71
CA SER A 176 16.60 8.01 4.96
C SER A 176 17.02 6.53 5.07
N VAL A 177 16.06 5.68 5.28
CA VAL A 177 16.22 4.22 5.33
C VAL A 177 15.21 3.59 4.40
N VAL A 178 15.66 2.58 3.67
CA VAL A 178 14.85 1.72 2.81
C VAL A 178 15.03 0.29 3.30
N THR A 179 13.94 -0.44 3.48
CA THR A 179 14.02 -1.85 3.91
C THR A 179 12.81 -2.65 3.44
N ASP A 180 13.05 -3.90 3.11
CA ASP A 180 12.01 -4.89 2.82
C ASP A 180 11.52 -5.64 4.08
N ASP A 181 12.21 -5.50 5.21
CA ASP A 181 11.84 -6.15 6.49
C ASP A 181 10.42 -5.79 6.92
N PHE A 182 9.93 -4.60 6.54
CA PHE A 182 8.56 -4.17 6.77
C PHE A 182 7.52 -5.21 6.37
N PHE A 183 7.75 -5.93 5.28
CA PHE A 183 6.78 -6.89 4.75
C PHE A 183 6.68 -8.17 5.57
N VAL A 184 7.64 -8.43 6.42
CA VAL A 184 7.78 -9.69 7.19
C VAL A 184 7.87 -9.47 8.71
N CYS A 185 7.67 -8.26 9.19
CA CYS A 185 7.37 -7.95 10.58
C CYS A 185 5.85 -8.09 10.77
N LEU A 186 5.37 -9.25 11.21
CA LEU A 186 3.98 -9.65 11.06
C LEU A 186 3.13 -9.46 12.32
N ASP A 187 3.72 -9.12 13.47
CA ASP A 187 2.96 -8.89 14.70
C ASP A 187 2.04 -7.66 14.60
N ASP A 188 0.97 -7.62 15.41
CA ASP A 188 -0.05 -6.57 15.34
C ASP A 188 0.45 -5.20 15.77
N ASP A 189 1.45 -5.15 16.64
CA ASP A 189 2.09 -3.94 17.14
C ASP A 189 3.33 -3.52 16.34
N GLU A 190 3.63 -4.22 15.25
CA GLU A 190 4.71 -3.93 14.31
C GLU A 190 4.23 -3.19 13.07
N GLY A 191 5.19 -2.81 12.20
CA GLY A 191 4.92 -2.11 10.94
C GLY A 191 5.21 -0.61 10.98
N VAL A 192 5.48 -0.06 12.17
CA VAL A 192 6.13 1.25 12.31
C VAL A 192 7.63 0.98 12.44
N MET A 193 8.34 0.96 11.32
CA MET A 193 9.78 0.64 11.26
C MET A 193 10.68 1.62 12.03
N ASP A 194 10.12 2.65 12.62
CA ASP A 194 10.78 3.55 13.59
C ASP A 194 10.96 2.88 14.96
N ASN A 195 10.31 1.75 15.19
CA ASN A 195 10.33 1.03 16.45
C ASN A 195 11.48 0.00 16.44
N LYS A 196 12.37 0.09 17.42
CA LYS A 196 13.53 -0.82 17.55
C LYS A 196 13.17 -2.25 17.98
N SER A 197 11.89 -2.55 18.16
CA SER A 197 11.39 -3.84 18.63
C SER A 197 10.81 -4.72 17.53
N SER A 198 10.75 -4.25 16.28
CA SER A 198 10.26 -5.08 15.19
C SER A 198 11.24 -6.20 14.87
N ILE A 199 10.75 -7.44 14.84
CA ILE A 199 11.52 -8.65 14.58
C ILE A 199 10.94 -9.29 13.32
N ILE A 200 11.80 -9.71 12.40
CA ILE A 200 11.37 -10.43 11.20
C ILE A 200 10.90 -11.84 11.55
N ASP A 201 9.69 -12.19 11.15
CA ASP A 201 9.11 -13.54 11.35
C ASP A 201 9.53 -14.52 10.27
N ILE A 202 9.81 -14.03 9.08
CA ILE A 202 10.13 -14.83 7.90
C ILE A 202 11.29 -14.20 7.15
N PRO A 203 12.24 -15.00 6.64
CA PRO A 203 13.27 -14.50 5.71
C PRO A 203 12.64 -13.86 4.46
N ILE A 204 13.11 -12.69 4.10
CA ILE A 204 12.77 -11.99 2.87
C ILE A 204 14.03 -11.66 2.08
N GLY A 205 13.95 -11.75 0.77
CA GLY A 205 15.01 -11.32 -0.13
C GLY A 205 14.45 -10.57 -1.33
N ARG A 206 15.29 -9.74 -1.95
CA ARG A 206 14.97 -9.04 -3.18
C ARG A 206 15.98 -9.34 -4.26
N MET A 207 15.47 -9.57 -5.47
CA MET A 207 16.27 -9.48 -6.71
C MET A 207 15.94 -8.11 -7.36
N PRO A 208 16.80 -7.10 -7.19
CA PRO A 208 16.55 -5.74 -7.67
C PRO A 208 16.89 -5.64 -9.17
N VAL A 209 16.09 -6.34 -9.99
CA VAL A 209 16.23 -6.34 -11.44
C VAL A 209 15.24 -5.37 -12.07
N SER A 210 15.69 -4.60 -13.06
CA SER A 210 14.90 -3.61 -13.79
C SER A 210 14.62 -4.03 -15.22
N THR A 211 15.41 -4.97 -15.77
CA THR A 211 15.25 -5.52 -17.12
C THR A 211 15.38 -7.04 -17.14
N VAL A 212 14.94 -7.65 -18.23
CA VAL A 212 14.96 -9.11 -18.41
C VAL A 212 16.40 -9.65 -18.62
N GLU A 213 17.34 -8.79 -19.05
CA GLU A 213 18.71 -9.14 -19.29
C GLU A 213 19.57 -9.22 -18.03
N GLN A 214 19.11 -8.64 -16.93
CA GLN A 214 19.76 -8.70 -15.61
C GLN A 214 19.49 -10.03 -14.91
#